data_cac15999a13fcc99f71c64ab5dd77396
#
_entry.id   cac15999a13fcc99f71c64ab5dd77396
#
_cell.length_a   1.000
_cell.length_b   1.000
_cell.length_c   1.000
_cell.angle_alpha   90.00
_cell.angle_beta   90.00
_cell.angle_gamma   90.00
#
_symmetry.space_group_name_H-M   'P 1'
#
loop_
_entity.id
_entity.type
_entity.pdbx_description
1 polymer ?
#
loop_
_entity_poly.entity_id
_entity_poly.type
_entity_poly.pdbx_seq_one_letter_code
_entity_poly.pdbx_strand_id
1 'polypeptide(L)'
;MQNEGLEELINRQIDPFSQGILILSTSWAVDLNLEEKQGVICDALLIAQNKPPILYTVLREQDAEGQSYCTHVAFTLKQKLVNMGGYTGNLCITTKVLHLSPESSAESSAGSGSVIDYPSSYHLADTQQMETLLQSLVIVLLGFRSLLSDQLGCEVLNLLTAKQYKIFSTNLRKSKELFIHGLPGSGKTIMATKIREKIKNTFHCQTNEILYICENKPLKNSIR
;
A
#
# COMPACT_ATOMS: atom_id res chain seq x y z
N MET A 1 -11.92 -13.70 -11.41
CA MET A 1 -11.43 -15.00 -10.97
C MET A 1 -11.12 -14.83 -9.48
N GLN A 2 -11.93 -15.41 -8.62
CA GLN A 2 -11.59 -15.61 -7.22
C GLN A 2 -10.44 -16.62 -7.24
N ASN A 3 -9.30 -16.27 -6.66
CA ASN A 3 -8.21 -17.24 -6.47
C ASN A 3 -8.67 -18.17 -5.33
N GLU A 4 -9.26 -19.31 -5.71
CA GLU A 4 -9.67 -20.37 -4.80
C GLU A 4 -8.49 -20.79 -3.97
N GLY A 5 -7.93 -20.62 -3.14
CA GLY A 5 -6.72 -20.93 -2.38
C GLY A 5 -6.08 -19.73 -1.71
N LEU A 6 -6.34 -18.51 -2.17
CA LEU A 6 -5.76 -17.31 -1.55
C LEU A 6 -6.31 -17.10 -0.14
N GLU A 7 -7.62 -17.23 0.02
CA GLU A 7 -8.29 -17.07 1.32
C GLU A 7 -7.82 -18.17 2.30
N GLU A 8 -7.72 -19.41 1.84
CA GLU A 8 -7.24 -20.53 2.64
C GLU A 8 -5.76 -20.34 3.03
N LEU A 9 -4.92 -19.88 2.09
CA LEU A 9 -3.51 -19.62 2.34
C LEU A 9 -3.32 -18.52 3.41
N ILE A 10 -4.07 -17.43 3.29
CA ILE A 10 -4.01 -16.33 4.26
C ILE A 10 -4.54 -16.79 5.62
N ASN A 11 -5.68 -17.51 5.67
CA ASN A 11 -6.27 -17.97 6.92
C ASN A 11 -5.37 -18.95 7.68
N ARG A 12 -4.59 -19.80 6.99
CA ARG A 12 -3.58 -20.66 7.63
C ARG A 12 -2.46 -19.88 8.30
N GLN A 13 -2.15 -18.67 7.81
CA GLN A 13 -1.08 -17.82 8.35
C GLN A 13 -1.56 -16.89 9.47
N ILE A 14 -2.87 -16.63 9.53
CA ILE A 14 -3.47 -15.81 10.57
C ILE A 14 -3.86 -16.77 11.72
N ASP A 15 -3.26 -16.53 12.88
CA ASP A 15 -3.67 -17.22 14.10
C ASP A 15 -5.14 -16.91 14.40
N PRO A 16 -6.05 -17.90 14.38
CA PRO A 16 -7.48 -17.68 14.56
C PRO A 16 -7.84 -17.07 15.93
N PHE A 17 -6.93 -17.11 16.89
CA PHE A 17 -7.11 -16.55 18.23
C PHE A 17 -6.55 -15.11 18.36
N SER A 18 -5.87 -14.59 17.35
CA SER A 18 -5.35 -13.24 17.41
C SER A 18 -6.44 -12.23 17.08
N GLN A 19 -6.77 -11.35 18.03
CA GLN A 19 -7.56 -10.16 17.75
C GLN A 19 -6.71 -9.21 16.89
N GLY A 20 -7.19 -8.91 15.69
CA GLY A 20 -6.43 -8.10 14.76
C GLY A 20 -7.24 -7.65 13.56
N ILE A 21 -6.61 -6.83 12.73
CA ILE A 21 -7.14 -6.30 11.48
C ILE A 21 -6.21 -6.74 10.35
N LEU A 22 -6.78 -7.34 9.32
CA LEU A 22 -6.10 -7.66 8.08
C LEU A 22 -6.50 -6.68 6.99
N ILE A 23 -5.51 -6.03 6.41
CA ILE A 23 -5.70 -5.05 5.33
C ILE A 23 -5.09 -5.61 4.07
N LEU A 24 -5.93 -5.89 3.07
CA LEU A 24 -5.54 -6.43 1.78
C LEU A 24 -5.37 -5.30 0.75
N SER A 25 -4.30 -5.36 -0.03
CA SER A 25 -4.08 -4.54 -1.20
C SER A 25 -3.66 -5.40 -2.40
N THR A 26 -4.03 -4.99 -3.59
CA THR A 26 -3.51 -5.60 -4.82
C THR A 26 -2.01 -5.36 -4.99
N SER A 27 -1.51 -4.24 -4.46
CA SER A 27 -0.09 -3.90 -4.41
C SER A 27 0.14 -2.77 -3.40
N TRP A 28 0.72 -3.09 -2.26
CA TRP A 28 1.17 -2.06 -1.31
C TRP A 28 2.25 -1.16 -1.90
N ALA A 29 3.07 -1.68 -2.82
CA ALA A 29 4.06 -0.86 -3.50
C ALA A 29 3.39 0.32 -4.22
N VAL A 30 2.35 0.05 -5.03
CA VAL A 30 1.62 1.10 -5.75
C VAL A 30 0.93 2.07 -4.80
N ASP A 31 0.32 1.57 -3.72
CA ASP A 31 -0.33 2.42 -2.72
C ASP A 31 0.69 3.31 -1.98
N LEU A 32 1.94 2.87 -1.90
CA LEU A 32 3.06 3.64 -1.34
C LEU A 32 3.84 4.45 -2.38
N ASN A 33 3.36 4.59 -3.62
CA ASN A 33 4.02 5.25 -4.74
C ASN A 33 5.36 4.60 -5.14
N LEU A 34 5.47 3.30 -5.01
CA LEU A 34 6.55 2.47 -5.56
C LEU A 34 6.09 1.77 -6.84
N GLU A 35 7.05 1.27 -7.60
CA GLU A 35 6.76 0.45 -8.78
C GLU A 35 6.19 -0.92 -8.37
N GLU A 36 5.19 -1.37 -9.13
CA GLU A 36 4.57 -2.68 -8.94
C GLU A 36 5.54 -3.79 -9.36
N LYS A 37 5.68 -4.83 -8.53
CA LYS A 37 6.43 -6.02 -8.93
C LYS A 37 5.53 -7.01 -9.66
N GLN A 38 5.98 -7.49 -10.82
CA GLN A 38 5.29 -8.55 -11.54
C GLN A 38 5.29 -9.85 -10.73
N GLY A 39 4.21 -10.63 -10.85
CA GLY A 39 4.07 -11.89 -10.13
C GLY A 39 3.46 -11.77 -8.72
N VAL A 40 3.36 -10.58 -8.16
CA VAL A 40 2.61 -10.34 -6.92
C VAL A 40 1.11 -10.47 -7.20
N ILE A 41 0.43 -11.29 -6.41
CA ILE A 41 -1.03 -11.47 -6.47
C ILE A 41 -1.71 -10.44 -5.59
N CYS A 42 -1.23 -10.30 -4.38
CA CYS A 42 -1.65 -9.29 -3.41
C CYS A 42 -0.64 -9.17 -2.28
N ASP A 43 -0.73 -8.09 -1.55
CA ASP A 43 -0.06 -7.88 -0.27
C ASP A 43 -1.11 -7.78 0.84
N ALA A 44 -0.78 -8.27 2.03
CA ALA A 44 -1.66 -8.23 3.19
C ALA A 44 -0.91 -7.72 4.42
N LEU A 45 -1.43 -6.70 5.10
CA LEU A 45 -0.88 -6.19 6.36
C LEU A 45 -1.76 -6.67 7.52
N LEU A 46 -1.18 -7.48 8.40
CA LEU A 46 -1.82 -7.90 9.65
C LEU A 46 -1.35 -6.99 10.78
N ILE A 47 -2.31 -6.37 11.45
CA ILE A 47 -2.14 -5.57 12.66
C ILE A 47 -2.86 -6.29 13.78
N ALA A 48 -2.13 -6.89 14.71
CA ALA A 48 -2.69 -7.69 15.79
C ALA A 48 -2.12 -7.27 17.14
N GLN A 49 -2.92 -7.44 18.20
CA GLN A 49 -2.51 -7.15 19.56
C GLN A 49 -1.37 -8.10 20.00
N ASN A 50 -0.44 -7.58 20.80
CA ASN A 50 0.72 -8.32 21.32
C ASN A 50 1.66 -8.91 20.27
N LYS A 51 1.60 -8.42 19.04
CA LYS A 51 2.51 -8.80 17.95
C LYS A 51 2.99 -7.57 17.18
N PRO A 52 4.17 -7.58 16.57
CA PRO A 52 4.53 -6.57 15.60
C PRO A 52 3.63 -6.73 14.36
N PRO A 53 3.33 -5.64 13.63
CA PRO A 53 2.67 -5.75 12.33
C PRO A 53 3.42 -6.67 11.37
N ILE A 54 2.69 -7.45 10.59
CA ILE A 54 3.26 -8.41 9.65
C ILE A 54 2.78 -8.07 8.23
N LEU A 55 3.71 -7.84 7.34
CA LEU A 55 3.43 -7.68 5.92
C LEU A 55 3.64 -9.03 5.20
N TYR A 56 2.58 -9.54 4.62
CA TYR A 56 2.59 -10.71 3.76
C TYR A 56 2.59 -10.26 2.31
N THR A 57 3.47 -10.81 1.49
CA THR A 57 3.43 -10.70 0.03
C THR A 57 3.11 -12.06 -0.56
N VAL A 58 2.03 -12.16 -1.30
CA VAL A 58 1.61 -13.40 -1.96
C VAL A 58 2.05 -13.38 -3.41
N LEU A 59 2.92 -14.32 -3.76
CA LEU A 59 3.46 -14.50 -5.11
C LEU A 59 2.77 -15.69 -5.81
N ARG A 60 2.70 -15.62 -7.13
CA ARG A 60 2.18 -16.72 -7.95
C ARG A 60 3.14 -17.89 -7.98
N GLU A 61 4.43 -17.62 -8.12
CA GLU A 61 5.51 -18.59 -8.24
C GLU A 61 6.66 -18.24 -7.30
N GLN A 62 7.57 -19.18 -7.06
CA GLN A 62 8.79 -18.89 -6.31
C GLN A 62 9.64 -17.86 -7.05
N ASP A 63 10.00 -16.80 -6.36
CA ASP A 63 10.82 -15.71 -6.88
C ASP A 63 11.87 -15.33 -5.84
N ALA A 64 13.14 -15.43 -6.22
CA ALA A 64 14.28 -15.09 -5.37
C ALA A 64 14.27 -13.62 -4.90
N GLU A 65 13.65 -12.73 -5.67
CA GLU A 65 13.53 -11.31 -5.35
C GLU A 65 12.31 -10.97 -4.50
N GLY A 66 11.40 -11.92 -4.29
CA GLY A 66 10.16 -11.70 -3.53
C GLY A 66 10.40 -11.20 -2.11
N GLN A 67 11.42 -11.76 -1.44
CA GLN A 67 11.79 -11.33 -0.08
C GLN A 67 12.38 -9.91 -0.08
N SER A 68 13.21 -9.57 -1.04
CA SER A 68 13.76 -8.22 -1.19
C SER A 68 12.66 -7.18 -1.44
N TYR A 69 11.72 -7.50 -2.32
CA TYR A 69 10.55 -6.65 -2.58
C TYR A 69 9.72 -6.44 -1.30
N CYS A 70 9.33 -7.52 -0.62
CA CYS A 70 8.52 -7.44 0.61
C CYS A 70 9.22 -6.60 1.68
N THR A 71 10.54 -6.77 1.84
CA THR A 71 11.36 -6.00 2.79
C THR A 71 11.40 -4.51 2.40
N HIS A 72 11.55 -4.20 1.11
CA HIS A 72 11.56 -2.82 0.62
C HIS A 72 10.21 -2.12 0.84
N VAL A 73 9.11 -2.82 0.57
CA VAL A 73 7.74 -2.31 0.81
C VAL A 73 7.52 -2.06 2.31
N ALA A 74 7.91 -3.01 3.17
CA ALA A 74 7.78 -2.87 4.63
C ALA A 74 8.61 -1.69 5.17
N PHE A 75 9.83 -1.51 4.67
CA PHE A 75 10.69 -0.40 5.04
C PHE A 75 10.09 0.95 4.63
N THR A 76 9.61 1.05 3.40
CA THR A 76 8.96 2.27 2.89
C THR A 76 7.68 2.58 3.66
N LEU A 77 6.87 1.56 3.97
CA LEU A 77 5.68 1.70 4.79
C LEU A 77 6.03 2.24 6.17
N LYS A 78 7.03 1.65 6.84
CA LYS A 78 7.52 2.13 8.14
C LYS A 78 7.95 3.59 8.08
N GLN A 79 8.76 3.96 7.10
CA GLN A 79 9.22 5.36 6.93
C GLN A 79 8.04 6.32 6.76
N LYS A 80 7.05 5.96 5.93
CA LYS A 80 5.87 6.80 5.70
C LYS A 80 4.98 6.90 6.93
N LEU A 81 4.80 5.82 7.69
CA LEU A 81 4.02 5.84 8.93
C LEU A 81 4.62 6.80 9.96
N VAL A 82 5.94 6.84 10.07
CA VAL A 82 6.64 7.76 10.99
C VAL A 82 6.64 9.18 10.43
N ASN A 83 7.14 9.37 9.21
CA ASN A 83 7.43 10.70 8.68
C ASN A 83 6.19 11.47 8.20
N MET A 84 5.21 10.77 7.63
CA MET A 84 3.99 11.38 7.09
C MET A 84 2.77 11.08 7.97
N GLY A 85 2.65 9.85 8.46
CA GLY A 85 1.56 9.40 9.30
C GLY A 85 1.64 9.91 10.74
N GLY A 86 2.80 10.39 11.19
CA GLY A 86 3.01 10.92 12.54
C GLY A 86 3.01 9.84 13.63
N TYR A 87 3.28 8.57 13.30
CA TYR A 87 3.37 7.51 14.30
C TYR A 87 4.63 7.67 15.15
N THR A 88 4.46 7.76 16.46
CA THR A 88 5.55 8.03 17.43
C THR A 88 5.94 6.82 18.26
N GLY A 89 5.21 5.70 18.15
CA GLY A 89 5.54 4.48 18.88
C GLY A 89 6.71 3.71 18.28
N ASN A 90 7.24 2.74 19.03
CA ASN A 90 8.19 1.78 18.48
C ASN A 90 7.51 0.95 17.39
N LEU A 91 8.07 0.91 16.20
CA LEU A 91 7.48 0.22 15.06
C LEU A 91 8.50 -0.70 14.39
N CYS A 92 8.16 -1.96 14.31
CA CYS A 92 8.78 -2.92 13.44
C CYS A 92 7.70 -3.55 12.56
N ILE A 93 7.95 -3.69 11.27
CA ILE A 93 7.08 -4.43 10.36
C ILE A 93 7.86 -5.67 9.92
N THR A 94 7.40 -6.84 10.36
CA THR A 94 7.98 -8.11 9.92
C THR A 94 7.44 -8.49 8.55
N THR A 95 8.21 -9.24 7.78
CA THR A 95 7.87 -9.60 6.40
C THR A 95 7.75 -11.10 6.23
N LYS A 96 6.77 -11.55 5.47
CA LYS A 96 6.61 -12.94 5.06
C LYS A 96 6.20 -13.02 3.60
N VAL A 97 6.86 -13.90 2.85
CA VAL A 97 6.49 -14.20 1.45
C VAL A 97 5.76 -15.54 1.42
N LEU A 98 4.62 -15.55 0.76
CA LEU A 98 3.77 -16.73 0.58
C LEU A 98 3.68 -17.05 -0.92
N HIS A 99 3.61 -18.33 -1.25
CA HIS A 99 3.50 -18.81 -2.64
C HIS A 99 2.17 -19.53 -2.85
N LEU A 100 1.46 -19.18 -3.92
CA LEU A 100 0.18 -19.80 -4.29
C LEU A 100 0.42 -21.01 -5.23
N SER A 101 1.34 -21.93 -4.87
CA SER A 101 1.62 -23.12 -5.68
C SER A 101 0.73 -24.28 -5.25
N PRO A 102 0.10 -25.03 -6.17
CA PRO A 102 -0.75 -26.16 -5.83
C PRO A 102 0.01 -27.37 -5.27
N GLU A 103 1.34 -27.39 -5.34
CA GLU A 103 2.14 -28.56 -4.93
C GLU A 103 2.77 -28.48 -3.53
N SER A 104 2.51 -27.46 -2.74
CA SER A 104 3.01 -27.40 -1.36
C SER A 104 2.02 -27.93 -0.35
N SER A 105 1.48 -29.14 -0.57
CA SER A 105 1.03 -29.99 0.53
C SER A 105 2.28 -30.57 1.21
N ALA A 106 2.48 -30.21 2.46
CA ALA A 106 3.50 -30.65 3.39
C ALA A 106 4.91 -30.04 3.18
N GLU A 107 5.35 -29.46 4.26
CA GLU A 107 6.66 -28.89 4.55
C GLU A 107 6.91 -27.50 3.95
N SER A 108 6.30 -26.52 4.65
CA SER A 108 6.83 -25.17 4.74
C SER A 108 8.32 -25.25 5.04
N SER A 109 9.16 -25.16 4.01
CA SER A 109 10.49 -24.63 4.21
C SER A 109 10.27 -23.22 4.78
N ALA A 110 10.33 -23.12 6.11
CA ALA A 110 10.62 -21.89 6.76
C ALA A 110 11.83 -21.33 6.01
N GLY A 111 11.55 -20.39 5.11
CA GLY A 111 12.59 -19.62 4.48
C GLY A 111 13.49 -19.17 5.62
N SER A 112 14.76 -19.53 5.55
CA SER A 112 15.81 -19.21 6.47
C SER A 112 16.09 -17.68 6.46
N GLY A 113 15.07 -16.90 6.66
CA GLY A 113 15.18 -15.57 7.21
C GLY A 113 15.32 -15.78 8.71
N SER A 114 16.47 -15.46 9.27
CA SER A 114 16.63 -15.39 10.70
C SER A 114 15.41 -14.69 11.27
N VAL A 115 14.59 -15.41 12.04
CA VAL A 115 13.47 -14.82 12.78
C VAL A 115 14.13 -13.86 13.75
N ILE A 116 14.19 -12.59 13.36
CA ILE A 116 14.64 -11.53 14.26
C ILE A 116 13.54 -11.45 15.31
N ASP A 117 13.81 -11.97 16.48
CA ASP A 117 12.92 -11.84 17.63
C ASP A 117 13.05 -10.39 18.15
N TYR A 118 12.06 -9.60 17.81
CA TYR A 118 12.03 -8.20 18.25
C TYR A 118 11.60 -8.11 19.71
N PRO A 119 12.25 -7.24 20.50
CA PRO A 119 11.81 -6.97 21.87
C PRO A 119 10.30 -6.68 21.96
N SER A 120 9.69 -7.07 23.07
CA SER A 120 8.25 -6.84 23.31
C SER A 120 7.83 -5.38 23.23
N SER A 121 8.78 -4.44 23.38
CA SER A 121 8.56 -3.00 23.16
C SER A 121 8.17 -2.61 21.75
N TYR A 122 8.35 -3.51 20.76
CA TYR A 122 7.91 -3.32 19.37
C TYR A 122 6.57 -4.01 19.09
N HIS A 123 5.99 -4.69 20.06
CA HIS A 123 4.66 -5.27 19.94
C HIS A 123 3.61 -4.20 20.21
N LEU A 124 2.49 -4.28 19.51
CA LEU A 124 1.33 -3.42 19.77
C LEU A 124 0.63 -3.89 21.05
N ALA A 125 0.99 -3.29 22.18
CA ALA A 125 0.62 -3.80 23.49
C ALA A 125 -0.89 -3.66 23.78
N ASP A 126 -1.54 -2.64 23.21
CA ASP A 126 -2.93 -2.32 23.49
C ASP A 126 -3.70 -1.82 22.26
N THR A 127 -5.00 -1.72 22.40
CA THR A 127 -5.91 -1.23 21.35
C THR A 127 -5.61 0.20 20.94
N GLN A 128 -5.14 1.05 21.86
CA GLN A 128 -4.83 2.44 21.58
C GLN A 128 -3.64 2.58 20.63
N GLN A 129 -2.61 1.75 20.80
CA GLN A 129 -1.47 1.70 19.87
C GLN A 129 -1.89 1.22 18.49
N MET A 130 -2.79 0.21 18.44
CA MET A 130 -3.36 -0.26 17.18
C MET A 130 -4.16 0.84 16.47
N GLU A 131 -5.01 1.56 17.20
CA GLU A 131 -5.77 2.68 16.64
C GLU A 131 -4.87 3.81 16.14
N THR A 132 -3.84 4.16 16.89
CA THR A 132 -2.86 5.19 16.49
C THR A 132 -2.13 4.77 15.21
N LEU A 133 -1.74 3.50 15.11
CA LEU A 133 -1.11 2.96 13.91
C LEU A 133 -2.07 3.00 12.71
N LEU A 134 -3.35 2.63 12.90
CA LEU A 134 -4.38 2.68 11.86
C LEU A 134 -4.65 4.12 11.40
N GLN A 135 -4.71 5.09 12.31
CA GLN A 135 -4.84 6.50 11.97
C GLN A 135 -3.66 6.98 11.12
N SER A 136 -2.44 6.64 11.53
CA SER A 136 -1.23 6.95 10.76
C SER A 136 -1.26 6.30 9.37
N LEU A 137 -1.74 5.06 9.28
CA LEU A 137 -1.89 4.34 8.02
C LEU A 137 -2.93 5.03 7.09
N VAL A 138 -4.04 5.48 7.63
CA VAL A 138 -5.05 6.25 6.88
C VAL A 138 -4.43 7.51 6.29
N ILE A 139 -3.62 8.24 7.06
CA ILE A 139 -2.91 9.42 6.55
C ILE A 139 -1.95 9.05 5.43
N VAL A 140 -1.20 7.96 5.57
CA VAL A 140 -0.25 7.49 4.55
C VAL A 140 -0.95 7.10 3.25
N LEU A 141 -2.06 6.36 3.34
CA LEU A 141 -2.77 5.84 2.17
C LEU A 141 -3.64 6.90 1.48
N LEU A 142 -4.28 7.77 2.26
CA LEU A 142 -5.19 8.77 1.73
C LEU A 142 -4.55 10.15 1.56
N GLY A 143 -3.37 10.36 2.15
CA GLY A 143 -2.66 11.62 2.12
C GLY A 143 -2.07 11.94 0.74
N PHE A 144 -2.09 13.20 0.38
CA PHE A 144 -1.37 13.72 -0.77
C PHE A 144 -0.92 15.16 -0.50
N ARG A 145 0.21 15.52 -1.08
CA ARG A 145 0.74 16.87 -0.96
C ARG A 145 -0.18 17.87 -1.67
N SER A 146 -0.54 18.94 -0.98
CA SER A 146 -1.34 20.02 -1.58
C SER A 146 -0.54 20.77 -2.63
N LEU A 147 -1.23 21.22 -3.69
CA LEU A 147 -0.66 22.14 -4.67
C LEU A 147 -0.29 23.50 -4.05
N LEU A 148 -0.85 23.83 -2.88
CA LEU A 148 -0.56 25.06 -2.15
C LEU A 148 0.77 24.98 -1.36
N SER A 149 1.35 23.80 -1.19
CA SER A 149 2.58 23.61 -0.40
C SER A 149 3.73 24.50 -0.90
N ASP A 150 3.88 24.60 -2.21
CA ASP A 150 4.94 25.42 -2.82
C ASP A 150 4.72 26.91 -2.65
N GLN A 151 3.46 27.34 -2.61
CA GLN A 151 3.09 28.75 -2.40
C GLN A 151 3.23 29.17 -0.94
N LEU A 152 2.97 28.25 -0.01
CA LEU A 152 3.01 28.50 1.43
C LEU A 152 4.41 28.30 2.03
N GLY A 153 5.35 27.72 1.27
CA GLY A 153 6.69 27.40 1.76
C GLY A 153 6.71 26.34 2.87
N CYS A 154 5.62 25.60 3.03
CA CYS A 154 5.50 24.52 4.01
C CYS A 154 4.74 23.34 3.42
N GLU A 155 4.94 22.14 3.97
CA GLU A 155 4.25 20.95 3.51
C GLU A 155 2.80 20.93 4.05
N VAL A 156 1.84 20.99 3.14
CA VAL A 156 0.42 20.86 3.44
C VAL A 156 -0.09 19.56 2.87
N LEU A 157 -0.61 18.68 3.72
CA LEU A 157 -1.22 17.43 3.33
C LEU A 157 -2.75 17.58 3.27
N ASN A 158 -3.34 17.03 2.23
CA ASN A 158 -4.77 16.82 2.10
C ASN A 158 -5.07 15.33 2.13
N LEU A 159 -6.29 14.95 2.53
CA LEU A 159 -6.74 13.57 2.52
C LEU A 159 -7.79 13.36 1.41
N LEU A 160 -7.71 12.24 0.74
CA LEU A 160 -8.77 11.80 -0.18
C LEU A 160 -10.03 11.49 0.62
N THR A 161 -11.17 11.92 0.12
CA THR A 161 -12.45 11.46 0.66
C THR A 161 -12.68 9.97 0.33
N ALA A 162 -13.54 9.29 1.07
CA ALA A 162 -13.88 7.89 0.81
C ALA A 162 -14.34 7.65 -0.65
N LYS A 163 -15.09 8.59 -1.24
CA LYS A 163 -15.51 8.52 -2.66
C LYS A 163 -14.33 8.64 -3.60
N GLN A 164 -13.41 9.57 -3.37
CA GLN A 164 -12.20 9.74 -4.17
C GLN A 164 -11.29 8.51 -4.05
N TYR A 165 -11.11 7.98 -2.83
CA TYR A 165 -10.33 6.76 -2.62
C TYR A 165 -10.93 5.56 -3.36
N LYS A 166 -12.26 5.40 -3.36
CA LYS A 166 -12.93 4.35 -4.13
C LYS A 166 -12.63 4.43 -5.64
N ILE A 167 -12.59 5.64 -6.20
CA ILE A 167 -12.20 5.85 -7.60
C ILE A 167 -10.71 5.52 -7.78
N PHE A 168 -9.86 6.01 -6.89
CA PHE A 168 -8.43 5.77 -6.93
C PHE A 168 -8.07 4.28 -6.80
N SER A 169 -8.80 3.52 -5.98
CA SER A 169 -8.59 2.08 -5.78
C SER A 169 -9.08 1.21 -6.95
N THR A 170 -9.72 1.80 -7.98
CA THR A 170 -10.15 1.06 -9.17
C THR A 170 -8.97 0.35 -9.84
N ASN A 171 -9.18 -0.92 -10.21
CA ASN A 171 -8.15 -1.71 -10.89
C ASN A 171 -7.98 -1.24 -12.34
N LEU A 172 -6.92 -0.49 -12.60
CA LEU A 172 -6.61 0.07 -13.92
C LEU A 172 -6.28 -0.98 -14.98
N ARG A 173 -5.86 -2.19 -14.59
CA ARG A 173 -5.61 -3.29 -15.54
C ARG A 173 -6.89 -3.87 -16.12
N LYS A 174 -8.01 -3.76 -15.38
CA LYS A 174 -9.33 -4.23 -15.82
C LYS A 174 -10.12 -3.14 -16.53
N SER A 175 -9.95 -1.89 -16.13
CA SER A 175 -10.69 -0.73 -16.65
C SER A 175 -9.79 0.05 -17.60
N LYS A 176 -10.02 -0.08 -18.91
CA LYS A 176 -9.28 0.68 -19.94
C LYS A 176 -9.71 2.16 -19.99
N GLU A 177 -10.89 2.45 -19.53
CA GLU A 177 -11.47 3.80 -19.53
C GLU A 177 -12.05 4.10 -18.15
N LEU A 178 -11.82 5.32 -17.67
CA LEU A 178 -12.32 5.81 -16.40
C LEU A 178 -12.87 7.22 -16.58
N PHE A 179 -14.17 7.40 -16.39
CA PHE A 179 -14.83 8.69 -16.46
C PHE A 179 -15.09 9.23 -15.04
N ILE A 180 -14.56 10.41 -14.74
CA ILE A 180 -14.73 11.06 -13.44
C ILE A 180 -15.55 12.31 -13.59
N HIS A 181 -16.76 12.29 -13.04
CA HIS A 181 -17.68 13.43 -13.04
C HIS A 181 -17.70 14.10 -11.67
N GLY A 182 -17.93 15.40 -11.65
CA GLY A 182 -18.07 16.16 -10.41
C GLY A 182 -18.16 17.65 -10.65
N LEU A 183 -18.67 18.38 -9.65
CA LEU A 183 -18.81 19.83 -9.66
C LEU A 183 -17.42 20.53 -9.67
N PRO A 184 -17.35 21.82 -10.05
CA PRO A 184 -16.18 22.62 -9.82
C PRO A 184 -15.70 22.52 -8.35
N GLY A 185 -14.39 22.44 -8.11
CA GLY A 185 -13.83 22.29 -6.77
C GLY A 185 -13.90 20.88 -6.15
N SER A 186 -14.51 19.89 -6.81
CA SER A 186 -14.64 18.51 -6.29
C SER A 186 -13.34 17.68 -6.31
N GLY A 187 -12.20 18.27 -6.69
CA GLY A 187 -10.90 17.59 -6.68
C GLY A 187 -10.60 16.73 -7.92
N LYS A 188 -11.31 16.91 -9.05
CA LYS A 188 -11.06 16.14 -10.28
C LYS A 188 -9.61 16.19 -10.75
N THR A 189 -8.99 17.36 -10.70
CA THR A 189 -7.58 17.55 -11.07
C THR A 189 -6.63 16.76 -10.16
N ILE A 190 -6.91 16.78 -8.86
CA ILE A 190 -6.14 16.01 -7.87
C ILE A 190 -6.25 14.52 -8.18
N MET A 191 -7.47 14.03 -8.47
CA MET A 191 -7.69 12.66 -8.87
C MET A 191 -6.94 12.28 -10.15
N ALA A 192 -6.96 13.16 -11.17
CA ALA A 192 -6.23 12.93 -12.42
C ALA A 192 -4.72 12.83 -12.17
N THR A 193 -4.16 13.68 -11.32
CA THR A 193 -2.73 13.64 -10.95
C THR A 193 -2.39 12.35 -10.21
N LYS A 194 -3.20 11.94 -9.25
CA LYS A 194 -3.01 10.69 -8.50
C LYS A 194 -3.13 9.45 -9.38
N ILE A 195 -4.09 9.44 -10.29
CA ILE A 195 -4.24 8.34 -11.26
C ILE A 195 -3.07 8.28 -12.21
N ARG A 196 -2.50 9.42 -12.64
CA ARG A 196 -1.28 9.46 -13.44
C ARG A 196 -0.10 8.80 -12.71
N GLU A 197 0.11 9.13 -11.45
CA GLU A 197 1.14 8.50 -10.60
C GLU A 197 0.91 6.99 -10.50
N LYS A 198 -0.34 6.57 -10.26
CA LYS A 198 -0.71 5.16 -10.20
C LYS A 198 -0.46 4.45 -11.53
N ILE A 199 -0.81 5.04 -12.68
CA ILE A 199 -0.53 4.49 -14.02
C ILE A 199 0.98 4.28 -14.20
N LYS A 200 1.79 5.30 -13.87
CA LYS A 200 3.24 5.20 -13.96
C LYS A 200 3.77 3.99 -13.18
N ASN A 201 3.34 3.83 -11.93
CA ASN A 201 3.84 2.78 -11.05
C ASN A 201 3.30 1.37 -11.39
N THR A 202 2.06 1.29 -11.91
CA THR A 202 1.43 0.01 -12.28
C THR A 202 1.92 -0.53 -13.62
N PHE A 203 2.20 0.36 -14.57
CA PHE A 203 2.58 -0.02 -15.94
C PHE A 203 4.05 0.28 -16.27
N HIS A 204 4.82 0.74 -15.30
CA HIS A 204 6.25 1.09 -15.44
C HIS A 204 6.51 2.11 -16.57
N CYS A 205 5.55 3.02 -16.78
CA CYS A 205 5.64 4.02 -17.85
C CYS A 205 6.70 5.07 -17.53
N GLN A 206 7.45 5.47 -18.56
CA GLN A 206 8.28 6.67 -18.49
C GLN A 206 7.39 7.93 -18.55
N THR A 207 7.91 9.04 -18.06
CA THR A 207 7.14 10.30 -18.01
C THR A 207 6.67 10.78 -19.38
N ASN A 208 7.44 10.50 -20.45
CA ASN A 208 7.14 10.83 -21.84
C ASN A 208 6.10 9.89 -22.51
N GLU A 209 5.75 8.79 -21.86
CA GLU A 209 4.72 7.84 -22.35
C GLU A 209 3.33 8.17 -21.83
N ILE A 210 3.22 9.12 -20.88
CA ILE A 210 1.94 9.53 -20.30
C ILE A 210 1.58 10.93 -20.81
N LEU A 211 0.52 11.01 -21.63
CA LEU A 211 0.03 12.28 -22.16
C LEU A 211 -1.06 12.84 -21.23
N TYR A 212 -0.83 14.06 -20.73
CA TYR A 212 -1.85 14.83 -20.01
C TYR A 212 -2.35 15.98 -20.88
N ILE A 213 -3.63 15.92 -21.26
CA ILE A 213 -4.27 16.96 -22.09
C ILE A 213 -5.11 17.86 -21.19
N CYS A 214 -4.85 19.15 -21.19
CA CYS A 214 -5.58 20.14 -20.41
C CYS A 214 -5.83 21.40 -21.23
N GLU A 215 -7.11 21.79 -21.32
CA GLU A 215 -7.53 23.01 -22.00
C GLU A 215 -7.17 24.27 -21.21
N ASN A 216 -7.19 24.17 -19.87
CA ASN A 216 -6.88 25.31 -18.99
C ASN A 216 -5.35 25.57 -18.92
N LYS A 217 -4.91 26.69 -19.51
CA LYS A 217 -3.49 27.09 -19.57
C LYS A 217 -2.83 27.26 -18.18
N PRO A 218 -3.42 27.95 -17.19
CA PRO A 218 -2.86 28.03 -15.85
C PRO A 218 -2.64 26.67 -15.21
N LEU A 219 -3.62 25.76 -15.33
CA LEU A 219 -3.54 24.41 -14.79
C LEU A 219 -2.46 23.59 -15.50
N LYS A 220 -2.31 23.72 -16.82
CA LYS A 220 -1.22 23.08 -17.58
C LYS A 220 0.16 23.44 -17.02
N ASN A 221 0.37 24.69 -16.62
CA ASN A 221 1.65 25.15 -16.11
C ASN A 221 1.94 24.69 -14.68
N SER A 222 0.90 24.37 -13.89
CA SER A 222 1.03 23.89 -12.51
C SER A 222 1.22 22.36 -12.38
N ILE A 223 0.97 21.60 -13.45
CA ILE A 223 1.08 20.13 -13.47
C ILE A 223 2.36 19.68 -14.21
N ARG A 224 3.46 20.31 -13.99
CA ARG A 224 4.75 19.90 -14.55
C ARG A 224 5.48 18.90 -13.66
#